data_8ddb99039844b517b76f329fd9e0caa9
#
_entry.id   8ddb99039844b517b76f329fd9e0caa9
#
_cell.length_a   1.000
_cell.length_b   1.000
_cell.length_c   1.000
_cell.angle_alpha   90.00
_cell.angle_beta   90.00
_cell.angle_gamma   90.00
#
_symmetry.space_group_name_H-M   'P 1'
#
loop_
_entity.id
_entity.type
_entity.pdbx_description
1 polymer ?
#
loop_
_entity_poly.entity_id
_entity_poly.type
_entity_poly.pdbx_seq_one_letter_code
_entity_poly.pdbx_strand_id
1 'polypeptide(L)'
;MNDMKQIFPKNSHKFFTFHFSLITYHFSLITYLVCTLFSITASAQYTLKDWNIENIDENSTLHLNVSEYKLNYNHPLPYADWQKGWKVKADLRCGTLGTEQVFVCKEGKASHLIGRNSLAGDISIGYDNMHGQFFVEVIDKDEHPHRLCAGPRVEKGRWYTVEARAEYNTRKDASTVQLMVDGKSEELTYPGKALRHNCSLWIIGHGFPGGFPNALQVRDGDMRNLSISGESLPRIEGQNPLFTDVFTADPAFTVVGNTVYAYVGEDKAGIGGWFNMPHWLCYSSTDMIHWTSHGTVLSAADFPYAQPHGSWAGQVVQGADGKFYYYVTLDNKQNRQHTIDVAVSDSPTGPFLPARKDGTPLITDDMTPDSHRPNADIDPTVLIDDDGTPWMAWGNGDCYMVRLKKNMIELDGEVRKVPMRNYSEGPWLFKRGKRYYNVYASDAPGVQPEQMAYSYAESIQGPWTYGGFVSTSANHGFTIHPSVIKFKGKWYYIYHDGSYSQNGEPGGDCRRSVCAEYLSFNADGTIRFVSLTQEGLSQHK
;
A
#
# COMPACT_ATOMS: atom_id res chain seq x y z
N MET A 1 -19.82 -85.14 -23.44
CA MET A 1 -21.07 -85.04 -24.20
C MET A 1 -21.42 -83.58 -24.27
N ASN A 2 -21.23 -83.04 -25.48
CA ASN A 2 -21.91 -81.99 -26.23
C ASN A 2 -22.13 -80.65 -25.52
N ASP A 3 -21.31 -79.70 -25.91
CA ASP A 3 -21.52 -78.73 -27.04
C ASP A 3 -22.78 -77.91 -26.96
N MET A 4 -22.63 -76.62 -26.69
CA MET A 4 -23.18 -75.60 -27.57
C MET A 4 -22.47 -74.24 -27.33
N LYS A 5 -21.67 -73.90 -28.32
CA LYS A 5 -21.15 -72.53 -28.55
C LYS A 5 -22.33 -71.67 -28.97
N GLN A 6 -22.55 -70.53 -28.35
CA GLN A 6 -23.30 -69.44 -28.98
C GLN A 6 -22.44 -68.19 -29.15
N ILE A 7 -22.37 -67.82 -30.39
CA ILE A 7 -21.66 -66.71 -31.00
C ILE A 7 -22.35 -65.41 -30.61
N PHE A 8 -21.57 -64.49 -29.98
CA PHE A 8 -21.96 -63.07 -29.95
C PHE A 8 -20.99 -62.26 -30.81
N PRO A 9 -21.49 -61.37 -31.69
CA PRO A 9 -20.65 -60.60 -32.61
C PRO A 9 -19.96 -59.46 -31.87
N LYS A 10 -18.63 -59.40 -32.04
CA LYS A 10 -17.72 -58.34 -31.57
C LYS A 10 -17.89 -57.06 -32.39
N ASN A 11 -19.00 -56.32 -32.32
CA ASN A 11 -19.10 -55.07 -33.07
C ASN A 11 -19.95 -53.95 -32.40
N SER A 12 -20.32 -54.09 -31.13
CA SER A 12 -21.08 -53.03 -30.42
C SER A 12 -20.26 -52.03 -29.60
N HIS A 13 -18.99 -52.29 -29.34
CA HIS A 13 -18.15 -51.41 -28.51
C HIS A 13 -17.52 -50.21 -29.25
N LYS A 14 -17.44 -50.23 -30.58
CA LYS A 14 -16.87 -49.11 -31.34
C LYS A 14 -17.86 -47.98 -31.58
N PHE A 15 -19.17 -48.24 -31.59
CA PHE A 15 -20.19 -47.22 -31.82
C PHE A 15 -20.47 -46.40 -30.55
N PHE A 16 -20.37 -47.01 -29.39
CA PHE A 16 -20.60 -46.28 -28.10
C PHE A 16 -19.45 -45.37 -27.73
N THR A 17 -18.21 -45.74 -28.01
CA THR A 17 -17.03 -44.90 -27.75
C THR A 17 -16.93 -43.69 -28.67
N PHE A 18 -17.43 -43.81 -29.92
CA PHE A 18 -17.42 -42.70 -30.86
C PHE A 18 -18.51 -41.65 -30.51
N HIS A 19 -19.66 -42.07 -30.01
CA HIS A 19 -20.71 -41.15 -29.57
C HIS A 19 -20.38 -40.44 -28.27
N PHE A 20 -19.69 -41.11 -27.33
CA PHE A 20 -19.26 -40.46 -26.09
C PHE A 20 -18.13 -39.45 -26.31
N SER A 21 -17.22 -39.72 -27.24
CA SER A 21 -16.15 -38.75 -27.58
C SER A 21 -16.67 -37.53 -28.35
N LEU A 22 -17.72 -37.70 -29.21
CA LEU A 22 -18.36 -36.56 -29.86
C LEU A 22 -19.19 -35.72 -28.90
N ILE A 23 -19.89 -36.33 -27.95
CA ILE A 23 -20.67 -35.60 -26.95
C ILE A 23 -19.74 -34.87 -25.96
N THR A 24 -18.62 -35.47 -25.53
CA THR A 24 -17.63 -34.79 -24.70
C THR A 24 -16.89 -33.68 -25.45
N TYR A 25 -16.63 -33.86 -26.75
CA TYR A 25 -16.03 -32.82 -27.58
C TYR A 25 -17.00 -31.64 -27.82
N HIS A 26 -18.28 -31.91 -28.05
CA HIS A 26 -19.28 -30.87 -28.15
C HIS A 26 -19.55 -30.16 -26.79
N PHE A 27 -19.56 -30.90 -25.67
CA PHE A 27 -19.70 -30.25 -24.36
C PHE A 27 -18.47 -29.39 -24.01
N SER A 28 -17.24 -29.82 -24.31
CA SER A 28 -16.04 -29.01 -24.10
C SER A 28 -15.96 -27.82 -25.06
N LEU A 29 -16.44 -27.97 -26.32
CA LEU A 29 -16.52 -26.86 -27.27
C LEU A 29 -17.60 -25.84 -26.89
N ILE A 30 -18.76 -26.31 -26.43
CA ILE A 30 -19.86 -25.44 -25.95
C ILE A 30 -19.42 -24.76 -24.64
N THR A 31 -18.75 -25.45 -23.72
CA THR A 31 -18.21 -24.86 -22.50
C THR A 31 -17.10 -23.86 -22.82
N TYR A 32 -16.23 -24.16 -23.78
CA TYR A 32 -15.20 -23.22 -24.25
C TYR A 32 -15.80 -22.03 -25.00
N LEU A 33 -16.83 -22.24 -25.86
CA LEU A 33 -17.55 -21.14 -26.51
C LEU A 33 -18.40 -20.32 -25.53
N VAL A 34 -19.00 -20.96 -24.51
CA VAL A 34 -19.74 -20.26 -23.46
C VAL A 34 -18.77 -19.50 -22.54
N CYS A 35 -17.62 -20.07 -22.20
CA CYS A 35 -16.58 -19.33 -21.47
C CYS A 35 -15.93 -18.22 -22.30
N THR A 36 -15.81 -18.35 -23.63
CA THR A 36 -15.29 -17.28 -24.50
C THR A 36 -16.36 -16.24 -24.90
N LEU A 37 -17.66 -16.59 -24.84
CA LEU A 37 -18.76 -15.64 -25.04
C LEU A 37 -19.18 -14.89 -23.79
N PHE A 38 -18.73 -15.32 -22.59
CA PHE A 38 -18.94 -14.64 -21.30
C PHE A 38 -17.67 -14.00 -20.72
N SER A 39 -16.60 -13.87 -21.47
CA SER A 39 -15.61 -12.83 -21.19
C SER A 39 -16.17 -11.47 -21.61
N ILE A 40 -17.32 -11.08 -21.08
CA ILE A 40 -17.63 -9.69 -20.91
C ILE A 40 -16.54 -9.22 -19.93
N THR A 41 -15.52 -8.57 -20.44
CA THR A 41 -14.61 -7.79 -19.63
C THR A 41 -15.49 -6.81 -18.87
N ALA A 42 -15.79 -7.12 -17.61
CA ALA A 42 -16.49 -6.20 -16.76
C ALA A 42 -15.60 -4.95 -16.71
N SER A 43 -16.04 -3.85 -17.29
CA SER A 43 -15.33 -2.59 -17.12
C SER A 43 -15.65 -2.08 -15.74
N ALA A 44 -14.63 -1.85 -14.93
CA ALA A 44 -14.79 -1.08 -13.73
C ALA A 44 -15.21 0.34 -14.13
N GLN A 45 -16.38 0.77 -13.71
CA GLN A 45 -16.91 2.10 -14.03
C GLN A 45 -17.30 2.83 -12.76
N TYR A 46 -16.80 4.04 -12.61
CA TYR A 46 -17.04 4.96 -11.50
C TYR A 46 -17.79 6.18 -11.96
N THR A 47 -18.73 6.63 -11.15
CA THR A 47 -19.50 7.85 -11.35
C THR A 47 -19.41 8.73 -10.10
N LEU A 48 -19.86 9.98 -10.16
CA LEU A 48 -19.89 10.87 -8.97
C LEU A 48 -20.62 10.25 -7.77
N LYS A 49 -21.55 9.32 -7.98
CA LYS A 49 -22.29 8.64 -6.90
C LYS A 49 -21.43 7.67 -6.09
N ASP A 50 -20.35 7.21 -6.69
CA ASP A 50 -19.41 6.27 -6.06
C ASP A 50 -18.42 7.01 -5.13
N TRP A 51 -18.41 8.33 -5.18
CA TRP A 51 -17.59 9.22 -4.37
C TRP A 51 -18.45 9.78 -3.25
N ASN A 52 -18.02 9.67 -2.02
CA ASN A 52 -18.74 10.22 -0.87
C ASN A 52 -18.58 11.75 -0.82
N ILE A 53 -19.32 12.47 -1.67
CA ILE A 53 -19.20 13.90 -1.89
C ILE A 53 -20.43 14.60 -1.33
N GLU A 54 -20.26 15.49 -0.35
CA GLU A 54 -21.33 16.21 0.31
C GLU A 54 -21.92 17.37 -0.54
N ASN A 55 -21.21 17.85 -1.58
CA ASN A 55 -21.55 19.05 -2.33
C ASN A 55 -22.05 18.77 -3.75
N ILE A 56 -22.82 17.73 -3.94
CA ILE A 56 -23.53 17.45 -5.18
C ILE A 56 -24.93 18.03 -5.07
N ASP A 57 -25.32 18.91 -6.00
CA ASP A 57 -26.65 19.49 -6.06
C ASP A 57 -27.72 18.48 -6.54
N GLU A 58 -28.99 18.89 -6.51
CA GLU A 58 -30.13 18.09 -6.97
C GLU A 58 -30.05 17.68 -8.45
N ASN A 59 -29.25 18.39 -9.27
CA ASN A 59 -28.99 18.10 -10.68
C ASN A 59 -27.75 17.22 -10.89
N SER A 60 -27.20 16.61 -9.82
CA SER A 60 -25.98 15.80 -9.83
C SER A 60 -24.74 16.57 -10.32
N THR A 61 -24.68 17.88 -10.06
CA THR A 61 -23.54 18.75 -10.34
C THR A 61 -22.68 18.91 -9.09
N LEU A 62 -21.40 18.66 -9.22
CA LEU A 62 -20.39 18.94 -8.22
C LEU A 62 -19.84 20.34 -8.44
N HIS A 63 -19.99 21.21 -7.45
CA HIS A 63 -19.42 22.54 -7.43
C HIS A 63 -18.02 22.51 -6.83
N LEU A 64 -17.02 22.85 -7.62
CA LEU A 64 -15.61 22.85 -7.25
C LEU A 64 -15.16 24.27 -6.94
N ASN A 65 -14.95 24.56 -5.65
CA ASN A 65 -14.44 25.84 -5.14
C ASN A 65 -13.05 25.66 -4.53
N VAL A 66 -12.27 26.73 -4.48
CA VAL A 66 -10.88 26.79 -4.00
C VAL A 66 -10.65 26.21 -2.63
N SER A 67 -11.62 26.29 -1.75
CA SER A 67 -11.47 25.91 -0.37
C SER A 67 -11.67 24.40 -0.18
N GLU A 68 -10.61 23.64 -0.10
CA GLU A 68 -10.53 22.44 0.72
C GLU A 68 -11.04 21.10 0.19
N TYR A 69 -11.20 20.90 -1.13
CA TYR A 69 -11.52 19.55 -1.59
C TYR A 69 -10.28 18.69 -1.74
N LYS A 70 -9.77 18.20 -0.63
CA LYS A 70 -9.01 16.95 -0.59
C LYS A 70 -9.99 15.80 -0.78
N LEU A 71 -10.47 15.63 -1.98
CA LEU A 71 -11.27 14.46 -2.35
C LEU A 71 -10.32 13.27 -2.59
N ASN A 72 -9.63 12.88 -1.54
CA ASN A 72 -8.83 11.68 -1.50
C ASN A 72 -9.74 10.49 -1.27
N TYR A 73 -10.62 10.17 -2.21
CA TYR A 73 -11.41 8.96 -2.10
C TYR A 73 -10.76 7.86 -2.92
N ASN A 74 -10.20 6.92 -2.19
CA ASN A 74 -9.83 5.64 -2.73
C ASN A 74 -11.12 4.91 -3.06
N HIS A 75 -11.38 4.72 -4.33
CA HIS A 75 -12.60 4.02 -4.75
C HIS A 75 -12.47 2.53 -4.45
N PRO A 76 -13.59 1.88 -4.00
CA PRO A 76 -13.59 0.46 -3.65
C PRO A 76 -13.41 -0.50 -4.82
N LEU A 77 -13.20 -0.05 -6.06
CA LEU A 77 -12.80 -0.96 -7.14
C LEU A 77 -11.29 -1.18 -7.11
N PRO A 78 -10.84 -2.17 -6.41
CA PRO A 78 -9.42 -2.32 -6.12
C PRO A 78 -8.60 -2.78 -7.33
N TYR A 79 -9.22 -3.33 -8.38
CA TYR A 79 -8.51 -4.15 -9.35
C TYR A 79 -8.89 -3.81 -10.80
N ALA A 80 -8.68 -2.56 -11.19
CA ALA A 80 -8.67 -2.20 -12.61
C ALA A 80 -7.23 -2.18 -13.13
N ASP A 81 -6.99 -2.78 -14.29
CA ASP A 81 -5.70 -2.71 -14.97
C ASP A 81 -5.57 -1.40 -15.73
N TRP A 82 -5.32 -0.33 -14.98
CA TRP A 82 -5.10 1.01 -15.54
C TRP A 82 -3.87 1.09 -16.46
N GLN A 83 -2.95 0.14 -16.33
CA GLN A 83 -1.76 0.06 -17.18
C GLN A 83 -2.09 -0.41 -18.61
N LYS A 84 -3.16 -1.16 -18.80
CA LYS A 84 -3.64 -1.55 -20.14
C LYS A 84 -4.42 -0.44 -20.82
N GLY A 85 -5.19 0.30 -20.04
CA GLY A 85 -5.99 1.39 -20.59
C GLY A 85 -6.93 1.99 -19.56
N TRP A 86 -7.37 3.19 -19.84
CA TRP A 86 -8.31 3.93 -19.01
C TRP A 86 -9.13 4.90 -19.86
N LYS A 87 -10.27 5.28 -19.33
CA LYS A 87 -11.14 6.29 -19.92
C LYS A 87 -11.76 7.15 -18.81
N VAL A 88 -11.70 8.46 -19.00
CA VAL A 88 -12.36 9.46 -18.15
C VAL A 88 -13.25 10.30 -19.03
N LYS A 89 -14.51 10.46 -18.65
CA LYS A 89 -15.47 11.33 -19.31
C LYS A 89 -16.20 12.16 -18.27
N ALA A 90 -16.33 13.45 -18.52
CA ALA A 90 -17.13 14.35 -17.67
C ALA A 90 -17.63 15.52 -18.50
N ASP A 91 -18.70 16.16 -18.03
CA ASP A 91 -19.03 17.51 -18.44
C ASP A 91 -18.36 18.48 -17.45
N LEU A 92 -17.58 19.40 -17.97
CA LEU A 92 -16.80 20.38 -17.21
C LEU A 92 -17.21 21.81 -17.58
N ARG A 93 -17.20 22.70 -16.59
CA ARG A 93 -17.46 24.12 -16.73
C ARG A 93 -16.45 24.92 -15.94
N CYS A 94 -15.74 25.84 -16.61
CA CYS A 94 -14.80 26.74 -15.96
C CYS A 94 -15.51 28.07 -15.61
N GLY A 95 -15.52 28.41 -14.33
CA GLY A 95 -16.01 29.71 -13.85
C GLY A 95 -14.94 30.80 -13.92
N THR A 96 -13.65 30.41 -13.95
CA THR A 96 -12.51 31.30 -14.18
C THR A 96 -11.58 30.74 -15.25
N LEU A 97 -10.91 31.61 -16.02
CA LEU A 97 -10.00 31.25 -17.10
C LEU A 97 -8.58 31.83 -16.92
N GLY A 98 -8.34 32.54 -15.82
CA GLY A 98 -7.07 33.24 -15.58
C GLY A 98 -5.94 32.33 -15.10
N THR A 99 -6.21 31.09 -14.73
CA THR A 99 -5.24 30.13 -14.20
C THR A 99 -5.47 28.75 -14.76
N GLU A 100 -4.41 27.97 -14.86
CA GLU A 100 -4.51 26.54 -15.12
C GLU A 100 -5.25 25.83 -13.96
N GLN A 101 -6.05 24.83 -14.29
CA GLN A 101 -6.89 24.09 -13.33
C GLN A 101 -6.90 22.60 -13.66
N VAL A 102 -6.89 21.74 -12.64
CA VAL A 102 -7.03 20.30 -12.81
C VAL A 102 -8.36 19.83 -12.21
N PHE A 103 -9.21 19.25 -13.03
CA PHE A 103 -10.52 18.71 -12.65
C PHE A 103 -10.44 17.26 -12.18
N VAL A 104 -9.63 16.43 -12.86
CA VAL A 104 -9.44 15.02 -12.52
C VAL A 104 -7.96 14.70 -12.58
N CYS A 105 -7.46 14.03 -11.56
CA CYS A 105 -6.10 13.54 -11.51
C CYS A 105 -6.09 12.08 -11.03
N LYS A 106 -5.19 11.27 -11.58
CA LYS A 106 -4.77 10.04 -10.96
C LYS A 106 -3.40 10.28 -10.34
N GLU A 107 -3.34 10.13 -9.02
CA GLU A 107 -2.11 10.35 -8.28
C GLU A 107 -1.00 9.42 -8.78
N GLY A 108 0.20 9.95 -8.90
CA GLY A 108 1.39 9.20 -9.23
C GLY A 108 2.18 8.81 -8.00
N LYS A 109 3.09 7.87 -8.15
CA LYS A 109 4.09 7.59 -7.11
C LYS A 109 5.07 8.75 -6.99
N ALA A 110 5.52 9.01 -5.76
CA ALA A 110 6.68 9.86 -5.55
C ALA A 110 7.87 9.33 -6.36
N SER A 111 8.45 10.18 -7.18
CA SER A 111 9.62 9.83 -7.97
C SER A 111 10.89 10.01 -7.15
N HIS A 112 11.75 9.00 -7.15
CA HIS A 112 13.07 9.10 -6.55
C HIS A 112 14.09 9.83 -7.46
N LEU A 113 13.79 9.94 -8.76
CA LEU A 113 14.66 10.62 -9.74
C LEU A 113 14.50 12.13 -9.70
N ILE A 114 13.27 12.62 -9.53
CA ILE A 114 12.99 14.06 -9.44
C ILE A 114 13.36 14.60 -8.05
N GLY A 115 13.78 13.74 -7.13
CA GLY A 115 14.20 14.07 -5.78
C GLY A 115 13.06 14.61 -4.93
N ARG A 116 12.87 14.00 -3.78
CA ARG A 116 12.08 14.47 -2.63
C ARG A 116 10.64 14.92 -2.96
N ASN A 117 9.66 14.09 -2.66
CA ASN A 117 8.23 14.43 -2.58
C ASN A 117 7.58 14.96 -3.86
N SER A 118 8.00 14.51 -4.99
CA SER A 118 7.27 14.79 -6.20
C SER A 118 6.09 13.82 -6.33
N LEU A 119 4.96 14.21 -5.79
CA LEU A 119 3.67 13.65 -6.22
C LEU A 119 3.42 14.20 -7.62
N ALA A 120 3.85 13.48 -8.65
CA ALA A 120 3.39 13.75 -9.99
C ALA A 120 2.10 12.97 -10.21
N GLY A 121 1.04 13.63 -10.64
CA GLY A 121 -0.13 12.91 -11.11
C GLY A 121 0.25 12.09 -12.33
N ASP A 122 -0.02 10.78 -12.34
CA ASP A 122 0.20 9.95 -13.53
C ASP A 122 -0.71 10.39 -14.68
N ILE A 123 -1.89 10.93 -14.35
CA ILE A 123 -2.82 11.57 -15.28
C ILE A 123 -3.28 12.88 -14.65
N SER A 124 -3.36 13.93 -15.47
CA SER A 124 -4.06 15.17 -15.12
C SER A 124 -4.96 15.58 -16.28
N ILE A 125 -6.23 15.85 -15.99
CA ILE A 125 -7.20 16.36 -16.97
C ILE A 125 -7.72 17.69 -16.46
N GLY A 126 -7.58 18.74 -17.27
CA GLY A 126 -7.88 20.06 -16.80
C GLY A 126 -8.02 21.10 -17.88
N TYR A 127 -7.96 22.37 -17.48
CA TYR A 127 -7.96 23.53 -18.33
C TYR A 127 -6.56 24.16 -18.35
N ASP A 128 -6.00 24.33 -19.53
CA ASP A 128 -4.72 25.01 -19.80
C ASP A 128 -5.00 26.47 -20.17
N ASN A 129 -4.62 27.40 -19.31
CA ASN A 129 -4.86 28.82 -19.54
C ASN A 129 -3.96 29.44 -20.61
N MET A 130 -2.81 28.81 -20.92
CA MET A 130 -1.89 29.27 -21.98
C MET A 130 -2.47 29.03 -23.37
N HIS A 131 -3.06 27.86 -23.59
CA HIS A 131 -3.70 27.49 -24.86
C HIS A 131 -5.18 27.90 -24.89
N GLY A 132 -5.78 28.12 -23.71
CA GLY A 132 -7.21 28.36 -23.56
C GLY A 132 -8.06 27.15 -23.91
N GLN A 133 -7.55 25.94 -23.71
CA GLN A 133 -8.17 24.68 -24.08
C GLN A 133 -8.18 23.69 -22.91
N PHE A 134 -8.98 22.64 -23.01
CA PHE A 134 -8.82 21.50 -22.11
C PHE A 134 -7.56 20.69 -22.47
N PHE A 135 -6.94 20.09 -21.48
CA PHE A 135 -5.77 19.23 -21.66
C PHE A 135 -5.92 17.89 -20.96
N VAL A 136 -5.19 16.89 -21.45
CA VAL A 136 -4.78 15.71 -20.72
C VAL A 136 -3.26 15.65 -20.69
N GLU A 137 -2.69 15.39 -19.52
CA GLU A 137 -1.27 15.13 -19.34
C GLU A 137 -1.08 13.76 -18.75
N VAL A 138 -0.15 12.99 -19.29
CA VAL A 138 0.25 11.67 -18.81
C VAL A 138 1.75 11.66 -18.54
N ILE A 139 2.19 10.92 -17.55
CA ILE A 139 3.61 10.73 -17.22
C ILE A 139 4.04 9.35 -17.73
N ASP A 140 5.08 9.30 -18.58
CA ASP A 140 5.59 8.06 -19.13
C ASP A 140 6.46 7.25 -18.15
N LYS A 141 6.93 6.07 -18.59
CA LYS A 141 7.76 5.16 -17.79
C LYS A 141 9.11 5.78 -17.36
N ASP A 142 9.60 6.77 -18.10
CA ASP A 142 10.86 7.47 -17.85
C ASP A 142 10.64 8.82 -17.13
N GLU A 143 9.40 9.02 -16.61
CA GLU A 143 8.94 10.18 -15.85
C GLU A 143 8.86 11.49 -16.63
N HIS A 144 8.74 11.42 -17.96
CA HIS A 144 8.52 12.60 -18.78
C HIS A 144 7.03 12.90 -18.95
N PRO A 145 6.61 14.16 -18.77
CA PRO A 145 5.24 14.57 -19.00
C PRO A 145 4.96 14.70 -20.51
N HIS A 146 3.80 14.20 -20.91
CA HIS A 146 3.26 14.32 -22.27
C HIS A 146 1.90 15.00 -22.19
N ARG A 147 1.80 16.23 -22.65
CA ARG A 147 0.55 17.02 -22.62
C ARG A 147 -0.07 17.12 -23.99
N LEU A 148 -1.37 16.91 -24.04
CA LEU A 148 -2.22 17.05 -25.21
C LEU A 148 -3.34 18.04 -24.91
N CYS A 149 -3.49 19.08 -25.72
CA CYS A 149 -4.61 20.03 -25.67
C CYS A 149 -5.54 19.80 -26.86
N ALA A 150 -6.85 19.89 -26.63
CA ALA A 150 -7.84 19.68 -27.69
C ALA A 150 -9.09 20.54 -27.53
N GLY A 151 -9.86 20.60 -28.60
CA GLY A 151 -11.17 21.24 -28.65
C GLY A 151 -11.13 22.75 -28.97
N PRO A 152 -12.28 23.42 -28.86
CA PRO A 152 -12.36 24.86 -29.06
C PRO A 152 -11.75 25.60 -27.87
N ARG A 153 -11.51 26.89 -28.07
CA ARG A 153 -11.15 27.77 -26.95
C ARG A 153 -12.29 27.80 -25.92
N VAL A 154 -11.93 27.56 -24.65
CA VAL A 154 -12.90 27.45 -23.57
C VAL A 154 -13.49 28.84 -23.25
N GLU A 155 -14.80 28.90 -23.13
CA GLU A 155 -15.55 30.08 -22.74
C GLU A 155 -16.01 29.94 -21.28
N LYS A 156 -15.86 31.03 -20.52
CA LYS A 156 -16.29 31.09 -19.11
C LYS A 156 -17.79 30.74 -18.97
N GLY A 157 -18.10 29.84 -18.05
CA GLY A 157 -19.48 29.46 -17.72
C GLY A 157 -20.18 28.52 -18.71
N ARG A 158 -19.51 28.14 -19.81
CA ARG A 158 -20.01 27.17 -20.77
C ARG A 158 -19.66 25.74 -20.35
N TRP A 159 -20.58 24.81 -20.52
CA TRP A 159 -20.36 23.38 -20.36
C TRP A 159 -19.72 22.77 -21.59
N TYR A 160 -18.75 21.88 -21.36
CA TYR A 160 -18.05 21.10 -22.37
C TYR A 160 -18.05 19.62 -21.98
N THR A 161 -18.34 18.73 -22.93
CA THR A 161 -18.12 17.30 -22.74
C THR A 161 -16.66 16.99 -23.03
N VAL A 162 -15.92 16.58 -22.02
CA VAL A 162 -14.50 16.21 -22.08
C VAL A 162 -14.36 14.72 -21.88
N GLU A 163 -13.71 14.05 -22.82
CA GLU A 163 -13.39 12.63 -22.75
C GLU A 163 -11.89 12.44 -23.03
N ALA A 164 -11.17 11.84 -22.08
CA ALA A 164 -9.79 11.43 -22.23
C ALA A 164 -9.71 9.90 -22.09
N ARG A 165 -8.92 9.25 -22.93
CA ARG A 165 -8.68 7.81 -22.85
C ARG A 165 -7.27 7.47 -23.29
N ALA A 166 -6.71 6.38 -22.75
CA ALA A 166 -5.46 5.81 -23.22
C ALA A 166 -5.55 4.30 -23.39
N GLU A 167 -4.83 3.78 -24.36
CA GLU A 167 -4.73 2.36 -24.64
C GLU A 167 -3.27 1.97 -24.86
N TYR A 168 -2.85 0.88 -24.22
CA TYR A 168 -1.51 0.34 -24.32
C TYR A 168 -1.39 -0.68 -25.47
N ASN A 169 -0.41 -0.47 -26.33
CA ASN A 169 -0.06 -1.41 -27.37
C ASN A 169 1.18 -2.22 -26.94
N THR A 170 0.94 -3.47 -26.53
CA THR A 170 1.97 -4.39 -26.04
C THR A 170 3.06 -4.69 -27.09
N ARG A 171 2.72 -4.67 -28.39
CA ARG A 171 3.69 -4.95 -29.46
C ARG A 171 4.66 -3.80 -29.71
N LYS A 172 4.23 -2.57 -29.42
CA LYS A 172 5.03 -1.36 -29.61
C LYS A 172 5.68 -0.87 -28.32
N ASP A 173 5.33 -1.44 -27.17
CA ASP A 173 5.64 -0.92 -25.84
C ASP A 173 5.37 0.59 -25.73
N ALA A 174 4.19 0.98 -26.20
CA ALA A 174 3.78 2.39 -26.24
C ALA A 174 2.29 2.51 -26.03
N SER A 175 1.85 3.62 -25.49
CA SER A 175 0.44 3.95 -25.30
C SER A 175 0.04 5.15 -26.14
N THR A 176 -1.21 5.14 -26.59
CA THR A 176 -1.81 6.30 -27.27
C THR A 176 -2.86 6.89 -26.34
N VAL A 177 -2.71 8.17 -26.01
CA VAL A 177 -3.73 8.97 -25.33
C VAL A 177 -4.50 9.81 -26.33
N GLN A 178 -5.82 9.85 -26.18
CA GLN A 178 -6.71 10.68 -26.96
C GLN A 178 -7.49 11.60 -26.02
N LEU A 179 -7.61 12.86 -26.41
CA LEU A 179 -8.48 13.83 -25.76
C LEU A 179 -9.54 14.29 -26.75
N MET A 180 -10.79 14.22 -26.35
CA MET A 180 -11.94 14.69 -27.12
C MET A 180 -12.73 15.72 -26.33
N VAL A 181 -13.01 16.86 -26.94
CA VAL A 181 -13.80 17.95 -26.34
C VAL A 181 -14.89 18.37 -27.33
N ASP A 182 -16.16 18.24 -26.95
CA ASP A 182 -17.33 18.51 -27.81
C ASP A 182 -17.23 17.83 -29.18
N GLY A 183 -16.74 16.59 -29.21
CA GLY A 183 -16.61 15.77 -30.43
C GLY A 183 -15.39 16.07 -31.30
N LYS A 184 -14.53 17.02 -30.94
CA LYS A 184 -13.23 17.25 -31.60
C LYS A 184 -12.14 16.54 -30.82
N SER A 185 -11.35 15.70 -31.50
CA SER A 185 -10.31 14.90 -30.84
C SER A 185 -8.94 15.15 -31.41
N GLU A 186 -7.95 15.04 -30.53
CA GLU A 186 -6.52 14.97 -30.81
C GLU A 186 -5.95 13.74 -30.14
N GLU A 187 -4.78 13.26 -30.60
CA GLU A 187 -4.11 12.11 -30.04
C GLU A 187 -2.59 12.29 -29.97
N LEU A 188 -1.98 11.56 -29.02
CA LEU A 188 -0.54 11.56 -28.77
C LEU A 188 -0.11 10.16 -28.36
N THR A 189 1.04 9.70 -28.86
CA THR A 189 1.66 8.43 -28.45
C THR A 189 2.89 8.69 -27.58
N TYR A 190 3.02 7.91 -26.51
CA TYR A 190 4.13 7.99 -25.55
C TYR A 190 4.66 6.58 -25.19
N PRO A 191 5.91 6.44 -24.76
CA PRO A 191 6.52 5.15 -24.46
C PRO A 191 5.97 4.55 -23.17
N GLY A 192 5.82 3.22 -23.15
CA GLY A 192 5.39 2.44 -21.99
C GLY A 192 3.88 2.25 -21.87
N LYS A 193 3.46 1.71 -20.74
CA LYS A 193 2.07 1.37 -20.41
C LYS A 193 1.21 2.62 -20.26
N ALA A 194 -0.12 2.45 -20.32
CA ALA A 194 -1.08 3.55 -20.20
C ALA A 194 -1.00 4.30 -18.87
N LEU A 195 -0.52 3.64 -17.82
CA LEU A 195 -0.06 4.22 -16.56
C LEU A 195 1.21 3.54 -16.09
N ARG A 196 2.01 4.22 -15.28
CA ARG A 196 3.23 3.64 -14.69
C ARG A 196 2.91 2.51 -13.71
N HIS A 197 1.80 2.62 -12.98
CA HIS A 197 1.37 1.63 -11.98
C HIS A 197 -0.15 1.66 -11.76
N ASN A 198 -0.69 0.57 -11.23
CA ASN A 198 -2.12 0.44 -10.94
C ASN A 198 -2.53 1.05 -9.58
N CYS A 199 -1.62 1.04 -8.60
CA CYS A 199 -1.87 1.51 -7.24
C CYS A 199 -1.75 3.03 -7.16
N SER A 200 -2.84 3.74 -7.07
CA SER A 200 -2.90 5.16 -6.69
C SER A 200 -4.34 5.65 -6.72
N LEU A 201 -4.56 6.83 -6.17
CA LEU A 201 -5.88 7.42 -6.04
C LEU A 201 -6.29 8.19 -7.28
N TRP A 202 -7.59 8.21 -7.54
CA TRP A 202 -8.23 9.22 -8.37
C TRP A 202 -8.63 10.41 -7.50
N ILE A 203 -8.34 11.61 -7.95
CA ILE A 203 -8.58 12.86 -7.25
C ILE A 203 -9.43 13.76 -8.13
N ILE A 204 -10.45 14.38 -7.55
CA ILE A 204 -11.30 15.35 -8.24
C ILE A 204 -11.02 16.76 -7.71
N GLY A 205 -10.96 17.73 -8.60
CA GLY A 205 -10.84 19.16 -8.26
C GLY A 205 -9.42 19.64 -8.03
N HIS A 206 -8.44 18.75 -8.02
CA HIS A 206 -7.03 19.14 -7.91
C HIS A 206 -6.10 18.08 -8.52
N GLY A 207 -4.86 18.46 -8.81
CA GLY A 207 -3.83 17.55 -9.29
C GLY A 207 -2.46 18.19 -9.37
N PHE A 208 -1.48 17.40 -9.83
CA PHE A 208 -0.06 17.79 -9.90
C PHE A 208 0.49 17.57 -11.32
N PRO A 209 0.07 18.36 -12.31
CA PRO A 209 0.60 18.22 -13.66
C PRO A 209 2.07 18.66 -13.72
N GLY A 210 2.85 18.03 -14.58
CA GLY A 210 4.26 18.37 -14.79
C GLY A 210 5.18 18.04 -13.62
N GLY A 211 4.66 17.39 -12.57
CA GLY A 211 5.42 17.09 -11.36
C GLY A 211 5.41 18.23 -10.34
N PHE A 212 6.03 17.96 -9.22
CA PHE A 212 6.11 18.79 -8.03
C PHE A 212 6.76 20.18 -8.27
N PRO A 213 6.39 21.24 -7.50
CA PRO A 213 5.60 21.26 -6.25
C PRO A 213 4.20 21.87 -6.38
N ASN A 214 3.66 22.07 -7.54
CA ASN A 214 2.51 22.94 -7.75
C ASN A 214 1.23 22.12 -7.96
N ALA A 215 0.53 21.84 -6.84
CA ALA A 215 -0.85 21.40 -6.93
C ALA A 215 -1.69 22.47 -7.62
N LEU A 216 -2.38 22.10 -8.69
CA LEU A 216 -3.33 22.96 -9.37
C LEU A 216 -4.75 22.53 -8.97
N GLN A 217 -5.52 23.49 -8.48
CA GLN A 217 -6.90 23.30 -8.02
C GLN A 217 -7.88 23.98 -8.95
N VAL A 218 -9.08 23.43 -9.03
CA VAL A 218 -10.20 24.16 -9.64
C VAL A 218 -10.58 25.31 -8.72
N ARG A 219 -10.48 26.53 -9.22
CA ARG A 219 -10.74 27.75 -8.42
C ARG A 219 -12.17 28.27 -8.51
N ASP A 220 -12.90 27.89 -9.49
CA ASP A 220 -14.31 28.19 -9.72
C ASP A 220 -14.70 27.36 -10.93
N GLY A 221 -15.37 26.26 -10.72
CA GLY A 221 -15.75 25.34 -11.79
C GLY A 221 -16.73 24.29 -11.32
N ASP A 222 -17.31 23.60 -12.27
CA ASP A 222 -18.29 22.57 -12.01
C ASP A 222 -18.02 21.33 -12.84
N MET A 223 -18.45 20.20 -12.29
CA MET A 223 -18.37 18.89 -12.92
C MET A 223 -19.71 18.16 -12.78
N ARG A 224 -20.10 17.46 -13.82
CA ARG A 224 -21.19 16.50 -13.79
C ARG A 224 -20.94 15.35 -14.77
N ASN A 225 -21.76 14.31 -14.69
CA ASN A 225 -21.68 13.16 -15.58
C ASN A 225 -20.28 12.50 -15.62
N LEU A 226 -19.53 12.56 -14.50
CA LEU A 226 -18.24 11.91 -14.40
C LEU A 226 -18.39 10.40 -14.57
N SER A 227 -17.57 9.82 -15.43
CA SER A 227 -17.38 8.40 -15.59
C SER A 227 -15.89 8.12 -15.75
N ILE A 228 -15.35 7.27 -14.90
CA ILE A 228 -13.97 6.76 -14.97
C ILE A 228 -14.07 5.25 -15.17
N SER A 229 -13.40 4.70 -16.17
CA SER A 229 -13.44 3.27 -16.44
C SER A 229 -12.09 2.71 -16.87
N GLY A 230 -11.84 1.46 -16.50
CA GLY A 230 -10.68 0.66 -16.87
C GLY A 230 -11.04 -0.81 -16.97
N GLU A 231 -10.12 -1.66 -17.43
CA GLU A 231 -10.32 -3.11 -17.44
C GLU A 231 -10.39 -3.64 -16.02
N SER A 232 -11.50 -4.29 -15.66
CA SER A 232 -11.63 -4.92 -14.34
C SER A 232 -10.77 -6.18 -14.27
N LEU A 233 -9.96 -6.28 -13.24
CA LEU A 233 -9.21 -7.49 -12.94
C LEU A 233 -9.82 -8.18 -11.71
N PRO A 234 -10.09 -9.49 -11.77
CA PRO A 234 -10.37 -10.24 -10.56
C PRO A 234 -9.14 -10.22 -9.66
N ARG A 235 -9.35 -10.06 -8.34
CA ARG A 235 -8.28 -10.23 -7.38
C ARG A 235 -7.71 -11.65 -7.50
N ILE A 236 -6.40 -11.75 -7.62
CA ILE A 236 -5.69 -13.02 -7.57
C ILE A 236 -4.97 -13.16 -6.23
N GLU A 237 -4.75 -14.40 -5.81
CA GLU A 237 -4.06 -14.71 -4.56
C GLU A 237 -2.63 -14.14 -4.54
N GLY A 238 -2.25 -13.57 -3.41
CA GLY A 238 -0.96 -12.92 -3.22
C GLY A 238 -0.86 -11.46 -3.68
N GLN A 239 -1.95 -10.89 -4.22
CA GLN A 239 -2.02 -9.45 -4.46
C GLN A 239 -2.12 -8.66 -3.16
N ASN A 240 -1.60 -7.43 -3.18
CA ASN A 240 -1.78 -6.46 -2.11
C ASN A 240 -3.23 -5.92 -2.06
N PRO A 241 -3.76 -5.59 -0.88
CA PRO A 241 -3.18 -5.81 0.44
C PRO A 241 -3.27 -7.28 0.87
N LEU A 242 -2.45 -7.71 1.84
CA LEU A 242 -2.46 -9.09 2.33
C LEU A 242 -3.76 -9.45 3.07
N PHE A 243 -4.28 -8.50 3.85
CA PHE A 243 -5.51 -8.64 4.64
C PHE A 243 -6.60 -7.74 4.04
N THR A 244 -7.83 -8.24 3.99
CA THR A 244 -8.96 -7.55 3.33
C THR A 244 -10.22 -7.50 4.18
N ASP A 245 -10.10 -7.88 5.43
CA ASP A 245 -11.18 -7.90 6.41
C ASP A 245 -11.31 -6.59 7.18
N VAL A 246 -10.17 -5.95 7.50
CA VAL A 246 -10.11 -4.66 8.20
C VAL A 246 -8.89 -3.86 7.75
N PHE A 247 -8.84 -2.57 8.07
CA PHE A 247 -7.62 -1.77 7.89
C PHE A 247 -6.57 -2.19 8.90
N THR A 248 -5.34 -2.40 8.40
CA THR A 248 -4.22 -2.92 9.17
C THR A 248 -2.97 -2.11 8.93
N ALA A 249 -2.20 -1.85 9.98
CA ALA A 249 -1.02 -1.01 9.91
C ALA A 249 0.17 -1.59 10.70
N ASP A 250 1.33 -0.97 10.54
CA ASP A 250 2.52 -1.20 11.33
C ASP A 250 2.89 -2.69 11.43
N PRO A 251 3.15 -3.34 10.29
CA PRO A 251 3.30 -4.78 10.23
C PRO A 251 4.56 -5.27 10.96
N ALA A 252 4.42 -6.28 11.80
CA ALA A 252 5.52 -6.99 12.41
C ALA A 252 5.38 -8.50 12.18
N PHE A 253 6.22 -9.06 11.33
CA PHE A 253 6.14 -10.44 10.93
C PHE A 253 7.21 -11.28 11.61
N THR A 254 6.81 -12.41 12.19
CA THR A 254 7.69 -13.33 12.90
C THR A 254 7.56 -14.74 12.33
N VAL A 255 8.70 -15.39 12.09
CA VAL A 255 8.74 -16.76 11.57
C VAL A 255 8.95 -17.74 12.73
N VAL A 256 8.04 -18.69 12.90
CA VAL A 256 8.14 -19.75 13.90
C VAL A 256 8.00 -21.09 13.19
N GLY A 257 9.09 -21.82 13.09
CA GLY A 257 9.13 -23.08 12.34
C GLY A 257 8.74 -22.90 10.87
N ASN A 258 7.64 -23.49 10.45
CA ASN A 258 7.13 -23.42 9.07
C ASN A 258 5.93 -22.46 8.91
N THR A 259 5.72 -21.59 9.86
CA THR A 259 4.60 -20.64 9.88
C THR A 259 5.10 -19.21 10.09
N VAL A 260 4.53 -18.28 9.35
CA VAL A 260 4.69 -16.85 9.57
C VAL A 260 3.49 -16.34 10.36
N TYR A 261 3.76 -15.58 11.39
CA TYR A 261 2.76 -14.85 12.16
C TYR A 261 2.92 -13.36 11.88
N ALA A 262 1.83 -12.72 11.48
CA ALA A 262 1.75 -11.30 11.23
C ALA A 262 1.01 -10.62 12.39
N TYR A 263 1.68 -9.71 13.06
CA TYR A 263 1.09 -8.86 14.09
C TYR A 263 0.94 -7.47 13.50
N VAL A 264 -0.26 -6.91 13.58
CA VAL A 264 -0.61 -5.65 12.93
C VAL A 264 -1.54 -4.84 13.83
N GLY A 265 -1.43 -3.52 13.79
CA GLY A 265 -2.41 -2.64 14.41
C GLY A 265 -3.70 -2.61 13.58
N GLU A 266 -4.86 -2.49 14.21
CA GLU A 266 -6.13 -2.24 13.52
C GLU A 266 -6.39 -0.73 13.46
N ASP A 267 -6.43 -0.16 12.25
CA ASP A 267 -6.81 1.24 12.02
C ASP A 267 -8.34 1.38 12.05
N LYS A 268 -8.86 2.10 13.03
CA LYS A 268 -10.30 2.41 13.20
C LYS A 268 -10.63 3.90 13.07
N ALA A 269 -9.77 4.67 12.42
CA ALA A 269 -10.05 6.06 12.16
C ALA A 269 -11.28 6.20 11.24
N GLY A 270 -12.11 7.20 11.47
CA GLY A 270 -13.13 7.63 10.52
C GLY A 270 -12.50 8.23 9.25
N ILE A 271 -13.29 8.41 8.20
CA ILE A 271 -12.84 9.07 6.97
C ILE A 271 -12.35 10.49 7.32
N GLY A 272 -11.09 10.81 6.94
CA GLY A 272 -10.46 12.09 7.28
C GLY A 272 -10.15 12.28 8.77
N GLY A 273 -10.35 11.26 9.60
CA GLY A 273 -10.03 11.27 11.02
C GLY A 273 -8.55 11.02 11.30
N TRP A 274 -8.14 11.30 12.53
CA TRP A 274 -6.78 11.00 13.01
C TRP A 274 -6.68 9.55 13.50
N PHE A 275 -5.47 9.06 13.71
CA PHE A 275 -5.18 7.70 14.15
C PHE A 275 -6.05 7.26 15.34
N ASN A 276 -6.62 6.08 15.22
CA ASN A 276 -7.39 5.38 16.23
C ASN A 276 -7.07 3.89 16.13
N MET A 277 -6.17 3.40 16.99
CA MET A 277 -5.67 2.03 16.97
C MET A 277 -5.91 1.39 18.36
N PRO A 278 -7.07 0.72 18.57
CA PRO A 278 -7.43 0.22 19.89
C PRO A 278 -6.70 -1.08 20.27
N HIS A 279 -6.25 -1.87 19.31
CA HIS A 279 -5.67 -3.18 19.57
C HIS A 279 -4.82 -3.72 18.42
N TRP A 280 -4.12 -4.81 18.70
CA TRP A 280 -3.32 -5.55 17.73
C TRP A 280 -3.98 -6.87 17.36
N LEU A 281 -3.94 -7.18 16.06
CA LEU A 281 -4.45 -8.40 15.46
C LEU A 281 -3.30 -9.35 15.15
N CYS A 282 -3.62 -10.64 15.08
CA CYS A 282 -2.68 -11.67 14.62
C CYS A 282 -3.28 -12.45 13.45
N TYR A 283 -2.45 -12.69 12.43
CA TYR A 283 -2.72 -13.60 11.33
C TYR A 283 -1.59 -14.60 11.20
N SER A 284 -1.87 -15.78 10.64
CA SER A 284 -0.83 -16.78 10.35
C SER A 284 -0.92 -17.32 8.94
N SER A 285 0.22 -17.69 8.38
CA SER A 285 0.34 -18.28 7.04
C SER A 285 1.49 -19.28 6.97
N THR A 286 1.32 -20.32 6.17
CA THR A 286 2.41 -21.24 5.84
C THR A 286 3.02 -20.99 4.46
N ASP A 287 2.54 -19.99 3.70
CA ASP A 287 2.98 -19.72 2.32
C ASP A 287 3.06 -18.23 1.96
N MET A 288 2.71 -17.33 2.86
CA MET A 288 2.62 -15.87 2.67
C MET A 288 1.46 -15.42 1.76
N ILE A 289 0.62 -16.34 1.35
CA ILE A 289 -0.49 -16.10 0.41
C ILE A 289 -1.84 -16.27 1.10
N HIS A 290 -2.01 -17.44 1.77
CA HIS A 290 -3.24 -17.78 2.47
C HIS A 290 -3.07 -17.49 3.95
N TRP A 291 -3.94 -16.65 4.48
CA TRP A 291 -3.86 -16.15 5.85
C TRP A 291 -5.06 -16.60 6.69
N THR A 292 -4.78 -17.02 7.91
CA THR A 292 -5.79 -17.31 8.92
C THR A 292 -5.77 -16.21 9.97
N SER A 293 -6.90 -15.55 10.18
CA SER A 293 -7.07 -14.55 11.25
C SER A 293 -7.26 -15.23 12.61
N HIS A 294 -6.58 -14.72 13.62
CA HIS A 294 -6.71 -15.11 15.03
C HIS A 294 -7.40 -14.01 15.86
N GLY A 295 -7.79 -12.90 15.22
CA GLY A 295 -8.43 -11.77 15.87
C GLY A 295 -7.47 -10.95 16.74
N THR A 296 -8.04 -10.26 17.72
CA THR A 296 -7.29 -9.45 18.69
C THR A 296 -6.49 -10.32 19.64
N VAL A 297 -5.20 -10.03 19.76
CA VAL A 297 -4.28 -10.77 20.64
C VAL A 297 -3.77 -9.93 21.82
N LEU A 298 -3.88 -8.60 21.72
CA LEU A 298 -3.49 -7.63 22.75
C LEU A 298 -4.20 -6.30 22.48
N SER A 299 -4.50 -5.53 23.52
CA SER A 299 -5.09 -4.19 23.44
C SER A 299 -4.34 -3.20 24.32
N ALA A 300 -4.34 -1.92 23.94
CA ALA A 300 -3.83 -0.87 24.83
C ALA A 300 -4.57 -0.84 26.17
N ALA A 301 -5.86 -1.22 26.18
CA ALA A 301 -6.67 -1.30 27.39
C ALA A 301 -6.19 -2.35 28.43
N ASP A 302 -5.34 -3.31 28.01
CA ASP A 302 -4.75 -4.30 28.90
C ASP A 302 -3.66 -3.68 29.81
N PHE A 303 -3.17 -2.48 29.47
CA PHE A 303 -2.18 -1.72 30.23
C PHE A 303 -2.87 -0.60 31.02
N PRO A 304 -2.83 -0.62 32.37
CA PRO A 304 -3.61 0.32 33.19
C PRO A 304 -3.34 1.80 32.94
N TYR A 305 -2.12 2.14 32.52
CA TYR A 305 -1.68 3.51 32.27
C TYR A 305 -1.88 3.97 30.80
N ALA A 306 -2.22 3.05 29.87
CA ALA A 306 -2.30 3.39 28.46
C ALA A 306 -3.65 3.99 28.04
N GLN A 307 -3.61 4.88 27.05
CA GLN A 307 -4.81 5.36 26.35
C GLN A 307 -5.43 4.21 25.54
N PRO A 308 -6.76 4.05 25.51
CA PRO A 308 -7.40 2.91 24.88
C PRO A 308 -7.29 2.86 23.34
N HIS A 309 -6.81 3.93 22.71
CA HIS A 309 -6.72 4.07 21.25
C HIS A 309 -5.27 4.21 20.74
N GLY A 310 -4.29 4.02 21.63
CA GLY A 310 -2.88 4.20 21.34
C GLY A 310 -2.11 2.87 21.26
N SER A 311 -2.63 1.89 20.54
CA SER A 311 -1.93 0.62 20.24
C SER A 311 -1.04 0.79 19.00
N TRP A 312 0.09 1.52 19.13
CA TRP A 312 0.97 1.83 18.00
C TRP A 312 1.84 0.63 17.60
N ALA A 313 2.86 0.87 16.77
CA ALA A 313 3.71 -0.22 16.28
C ALA A 313 4.37 -1.03 17.39
N GLY A 314 4.64 -2.30 17.07
CA GLY A 314 5.32 -3.23 17.96
C GLY A 314 5.85 -4.44 17.22
N GLN A 315 6.57 -5.32 17.95
CA GLN A 315 7.14 -6.54 17.37
C GLN A 315 7.09 -7.70 18.36
N VAL A 316 6.74 -8.89 17.85
CA VAL A 316 6.83 -10.14 18.61
C VAL A 316 8.11 -10.88 18.28
N VAL A 317 8.82 -11.34 19.31
CA VAL A 317 9.95 -12.26 19.17
C VAL A 317 9.79 -13.45 20.11
N GLN A 318 10.34 -14.61 19.72
CA GLN A 318 10.36 -15.78 20.60
C GLN A 318 11.64 -15.77 21.45
N GLY A 319 11.48 -15.79 22.78
CA GLY A 319 12.58 -15.88 23.72
C GLY A 319 13.20 -17.28 23.78
N ALA A 320 14.37 -17.39 24.42
CA ALA A 320 15.06 -18.68 24.62
C ALA A 320 14.27 -19.65 25.51
N ASP A 321 13.35 -19.16 26.30
CA ASP A 321 12.41 -19.95 27.13
C ASP A 321 11.22 -20.50 26.34
N GLY A 322 11.15 -20.21 25.03
CA GLY A 322 10.09 -20.64 24.14
C GLY A 322 8.84 -19.74 24.14
N LYS A 323 8.76 -18.76 25.04
CA LYS A 323 7.65 -17.81 25.11
C LYS A 323 7.77 -16.74 24.05
N PHE A 324 6.66 -16.05 23.78
CA PHE A 324 6.55 -14.96 22.83
C PHE A 324 6.44 -13.63 23.57
N TYR A 325 7.31 -12.69 23.25
CA TYR A 325 7.39 -11.38 23.85
C TYR A 325 6.98 -10.33 22.82
N TYR A 326 5.92 -9.60 23.11
CA TYR A 326 5.38 -8.54 22.27
C TYR A 326 5.76 -7.17 22.86
N TYR A 327 6.74 -6.53 22.24
CA TYR A 327 7.11 -5.15 22.58
C TYR A 327 6.19 -4.23 21.81
N VAL A 328 5.55 -3.30 22.51
CA VAL A 328 4.50 -2.44 21.95
C VAL A 328 4.66 -1.02 22.40
N THR A 329 4.31 -0.09 21.54
CA THR A 329 4.21 1.33 21.89
C THR A 329 2.80 1.66 22.35
N LEU A 330 2.73 2.46 23.42
CA LEU A 330 1.51 2.88 24.10
C LEU A 330 1.53 4.37 24.39
N ASP A 331 0.38 5.04 24.27
CA ASP A 331 0.19 6.39 24.79
C ASP A 331 -0.07 6.37 26.30
N ASN A 332 0.70 7.08 27.06
CA ASN A 332 0.49 7.19 28.50
C ASN A 332 -0.62 8.21 28.81
N LYS A 333 -1.63 7.79 29.59
CA LYS A 333 -2.76 8.66 30.01
C LYS A 333 -2.36 9.91 30.78
N GLN A 334 -1.27 9.83 31.56
CA GLN A 334 -0.90 10.87 32.51
C GLN A 334 -0.18 12.04 31.84
N ASN A 335 0.77 11.75 30.96
CA ASN A 335 1.62 12.76 30.34
C ASN A 335 1.46 12.85 28.82
N ARG A 336 0.67 11.93 28.20
CA ARG A 336 0.46 11.83 26.76
C ARG A 336 1.75 11.60 25.95
N GLN A 337 2.79 11.08 26.58
CA GLN A 337 4.02 10.65 25.93
C GLN A 337 3.88 9.20 25.49
N HIS A 338 4.63 8.83 24.47
CA HIS A 338 4.77 7.43 24.10
C HIS A 338 5.63 6.70 25.11
N THR A 339 5.32 5.45 25.32
CA THR A 339 6.09 4.53 26.16
C THR A 339 6.16 3.18 25.48
N ILE A 340 7.22 2.41 25.72
CA ILE A 340 7.32 1.04 25.23
C ILE A 340 7.17 0.10 26.42
N ASP A 341 6.32 -0.91 26.24
CA ASP A 341 6.19 -2.00 27.22
C ASP A 341 6.21 -3.36 26.53
N VAL A 342 6.18 -4.42 27.31
CA VAL A 342 6.27 -5.79 26.84
C VAL A 342 5.15 -6.64 27.43
N ALA A 343 4.45 -7.36 26.54
CA ALA A 343 3.51 -8.40 26.91
C ALA A 343 4.08 -9.77 26.56
N VAL A 344 3.61 -10.82 27.21
CA VAL A 344 4.11 -12.20 27.07
C VAL A 344 2.98 -13.18 26.85
N SER A 345 3.23 -14.21 26.03
CA SER A 345 2.33 -15.35 25.81
C SER A 345 3.11 -16.65 25.65
N ASP A 346 2.49 -17.76 26.02
CA ASP A 346 3.00 -19.10 25.72
C ASP A 346 2.69 -19.56 24.27
N SER A 347 1.84 -18.80 23.55
CA SER A 347 1.45 -19.07 22.16
C SER A 347 1.73 -17.88 21.25
N PRO A 348 2.16 -18.11 19.99
CA PRO A 348 2.31 -17.01 19.02
C PRO A 348 0.98 -16.33 18.65
N THR A 349 -0.15 -16.98 18.90
CA THR A 349 -1.49 -16.43 18.65
C THR A 349 -2.11 -15.78 19.89
N GLY A 350 -1.35 -15.58 20.95
CA GLY A 350 -1.84 -15.00 22.20
C GLY A 350 -2.71 -15.96 23.03
N PRO A 351 -3.50 -15.43 23.96
CA PRO A 351 -3.53 -14.01 24.33
C PRO A 351 -2.21 -13.57 24.95
N PHE A 352 -1.82 -12.32 24.67
CA PHE A 352 -0.68 -11.70 25.33
C PHE A 352 -1.15 -10.95 26.57
N LEU A 353 -0.31 -10.98 27.62
CA LEU A 353 -0.59 -10.29 28.88
C LEU A 353 0.61 -9.41 29.24
N PRO A 354 0.42 -8.21 29.84
CA PRO A 354 1.51 -7.39 30.32
C PRO A 354 2.50 -8.20 31.16
N ALA A 355 3.78 -8.19 30.81
CA ALA A 355 4.80 -9.03 31.43
C ALA A 355 5.38 -8.41 32.72
N ARG A 356 5.34 -7.08 32.83
CA ARG A 356 5.89 -6.32 33.95
C ARG A 356 4.86 -6.18 35.06
N LYS A 357 5.12 -6.84 36.20
CA LYS A 357 4.18 -6.91 37.33
C LYS A 357 4.10 -5.62 38.15
N ASP A 358 5.10 -4.74 38.02
CA ASP A 358 5.12 -3.45 38.70
C ASP A 358 4.21 -2.40 38.05
N GLY A 359 3.66 -2.71 36.86
CA GLY A 359 2.76 -1.82 36.11
C GLY A 359 3.44 -0.58 35.55
N THR A 360 4.79 -0.60 35.43
CA THR A 360 5.56 0.48 34.81
C THR A 360 6.00 0.10 33.41
N PRO A 361 6.07 1.05 32.44
CA PRO A 361 6.61 0.78 31.12
C PRO A 361 8.07 0.33 31.14
N LEU A 362 8.50 -0.39 30.12
CA LEU A 362 9.89 -0.81 29.93
C LEU A 362 10.78 0.39 29.54
N ILE A 363 10.28 1.26 28.65
CA ILE A 363 10.92 2.50 28.22
C ILE A 363 9.98 3.66 28.52
N THR A 364 10.55 4.74 29.05
CA THR A 364 9.86 5.97 29.40
C THR A 364 10.65 7.18 28.90
N ASP A 365 9.98 8.30 28.69
CA ASP A 365 10.50 9.54 28.11
C ASP A 365 11.77 10.10 28.82
N ASP A 366 11.92 9.85 30.12
CA ASP A 366 13.11 10.24 30.87
C ASP A 366 14.38 9.44 30.51
N MET A 367 14.24 8.33 29.78
CA MET A 367 15.39 7.55 29.30
C MET A 367 15.96 8.09 27.98
N THR A 368 15.22 8.98 27.29
CA THR A 368 15.59 9.58 26.00
C THR A 368 15.55 11.12 26.02
N PRO A 369 16.14 11.78 27.05
CA PRO A 369 15.98 13.21 27.28
C PRO A 369 16.64 14.10 26.21
N ASP A 370 17.48 13.52 25.36
CA ASP A 370 18.20 14.19 24.28
C ASP A 370 17.50 14.02 22.91
N SER A 371 16.25 13.55 22.90
CA SER A 371 15.48 13.42 21.67
C SER A 371 15.16 14.76 21.01
N HIS A 372 15.22 14.77 19.66
CA HIS A 372 14.86 15.94 18.87
C HIS A 372 13.34 16.13 18.70
N ARG A 373 12.55 15.11 19.01
CA ARG A 373 11.09 15.14 18.89
C ARG A 373 10.42 14.70 20.19
N PRO A 374 9.27 15.30 20.53
CA PRO A 374 8.42 14.73 21.56
C PRO A 374 7.92 13.35 21.09
N ASN A 375 7.50 12.51 22.01
CA ASN A 375 7.03 11.16 21.72
C ASN A 375 8.10 10.27 21.03
N ALA A 376 9.34 10.35 21.53
CA ALA A 376 10.47 9.63 20.95
C ALA A 376 10.41 8.11 21.15
N ASP A 377 9.68 7.64 22.14
CA ASP A 377 9.69 6.24 22.58
C ASP A 377 8.60 5.43 21.86
N ILE A 378 8.81 5.25 20.56
CA ILE A 378 7.86 4.59 19.63
C ILE A 378 8.58 3.54 18.78
N ASP A 379 7.82 2.56 18.27
CA ASP A 379 8.22 1.60 17.25
C ASP A 379 9.37 0.67 17.65
N PRO A 380 9.22 -0.12 18.70
CA PRO A 380 10.28 -1.04 19.12
C PRO A 380 10.50 -2.18 18.14
N THR A 381 11.76 -2.45 17.83
CA THR A 381 12.19 -3.67 17.13
C THR A 381 13.20 -4.42 17.99
N VAL A 382 13.12 -5.75 18.02
CA VAL A 382 14.04 -6.59 18.78
C VAL A 382 14.67 -7.64 17.89
N LEU A 383 15.99 -7.71 17.93
CA LEU A 383 16.80 -8.75 17.31
C LEU A 383 17.51 -9.58 18.37
N ILE A 384 17.30 -10.88 18.39
CA ILE A 384 18.12 -11.81 19.18
C ILE A 384 19.31 -12.20 18.33
N ASP A 385 20.52 -11.83 18.76
CA ASP A 385 21.75 -12.11 18.04
C ASP A 385 22.15 -13.60 18.16
N ASP A 386 23.14 -14.04 17.37
CA ASP A 386 23.59 -15.43 17.31
C ASP A 386 24.13 -15.95 18.67
N ASP A 387 24.57 -15.08 19.55
CA ASP A 387 25.00 -15.42 20.92
C ASP A 387 23.84 -15.47 21.94
N GLY A 388 22.60 -15.23 21.47
CA GLY A 388 21.40 -15.19 22.28
C GLY A 388 21.17 -13.85 23.01
N THR A 389 21.96 -12.81 22.72
CA THR A 389 21.77 -11.47 23.30
C THR A 389 20.63 -10.75 22.58
N PRO A 390 19.55 -10.35 23.27
CA PRO A 390 18.50 -9.56 22.66
C PRO A 390 18.89 -8.07 22.64
N TRP A 391 18.73 -7.45 21.48
CA TRP A 391 18.94 -6.03 21.24
C TRP A 391 17.64 -5.37 20.82
N MET A 392 17.26 -4.29 21.46
CA MET A 392 16.10 -3.49 21.10
C MET A 392 16.55 -2.16 20.51
N ALA A 393 15.90 -1.74 19.43
CA ALA A 393 16.00 -0.40 18.88
C ALA A 393 14.60 0.21 18.71
N TRP A 394 14.49 1.55 18.78
CA TRP A 394 13.25 2.30 18.66
C TRP A 394 13.52 3.76 18.36
N GLY A 395 12.47 4.57 18.17
CA GLY A 395 12.55 6.01 18.27
C GLY A 395 11.80 6.77 17.17
N ASN A 396 11.62 8.07 17.42
CA ASN A 396 11.09 9.06 16.48
C ASN A 396 12.02 10.27 16.41
N GLY A 397 12.52 10.57 15.21
CA GLY A 397 13.52 11.59 14.93
C GLY A 397 14.95 11.16 15.26
N ASP A 398 15.13 10.35 16.27
CA ASP A 398 16.39 9.73 16.69
C ASP A 398 16.20 8.23 16.89
N CYS A 399 17.19 7.45 16.50
CA CYS A 399 17.21 6.01 16.77
C CYS A 399 17.93 5.72 18.07
N TYR A 400 17.29 5.02 18.98
CA TYR A 400 17.87 4.54 20.24
C TYR A 400 18.08 3.04 20.21
N MET A 401 19.00 2.54 21.00
CA MET A 401 19.30 1.12 21.12
C MET A 401 19.78 0.76 22.53
N VAL A 402 19.36 -0.43 23.01
CA VAL A 402 19.78 -1.00 24.28
C VAL A 402 19.80 -2.53 24.19
N ARG A 403 20.60 -3.19 25.01
CA ARG A 403 20.46 -4.62 25.24
C ARG A 403 19.32 -4.89 26.21
N LEU A 404 18.67 -6.03 26.05
CA LEU A 404 17.75 -6.57 27.03
C LEU A 404 18.43 -7.69 27.82
N LYS A 405 18.00 -7.92 29.05
CA LYS A 405 18.36 -9.13 29.80
C LYS A 405 17.72 -10.35 29.15
N LYS A 406 18.26 -11.53 29.41
CA LYS A 406 17.75 -12.80 28.88
C LYS A 406 16.32 -13.12 29.29
N ASN A 407 15.78 -12.44 30.34
CA ASN A 407 14.38 -12.54 30.73
C ASN A 407 13.43 -11.77 29.82
N MET A 408 13.94 -11.01 28.85
CA MET A 408 13.21 -10.27 27.82
C MET A 408 12.33 -9.12 28.32
N ILE A 409 12.34 -8.80 29.62
CA ILE A 409 11.47 -7.78 30.24
C ILE A 409 12.21 -6.71 31.02
N GLU A 410 13.53 -6.71 30.95
CA GLU A 410 14.40 -5.74 31.64
C GLU A 410 15.55 -5.32 30.72
N LEU A 411 16.00 -4.06 30.91
CA LEU A 411 17.17 -3.53 30.22
C LEU A 411 18.47 -4.10 30.80
N ASP A 412 19.47 -4.27 29.91
CA ASP A 412 20.84 -4.66 30.27
C ASP A 412 21.83 -3.62 29.75
N GLY A 413 22.04 -2.56 30.53
CA GLY A 413 22.92 -1.45 30.23
C GLY A 413 22.18 -0.14 29.96
N GLU A 414 22.92 0.84 29.45
CA GLU A 414 22.43 2.19 29.19
C GLU A 414 21.80 2.30 27.79
N VAL A 415 20.71 3.07 27.70
CA VAL A 415 20.10 3.50 26.42
C VAL A 415 21.09 4.41 25.70
N ARG A 416 21.33 4.17 24.44
CA ARG A 416 22.21 4.98 23.63
C ARG A 416 21.57 5.41 22.33
N LYS A 417 21.82 6.64 21.93
CA LYS A 417 21.45 7.16 20.61
C LYS A 417 22.39 6.55 19.55
N VAL A 418 21.80 6.06 18.46
CA VAL A 418 22.52 5.47 17.32
C VAL A 418 22.35 6.38 16.10
N PRO A 419 23.41 7.00 15.60
CA PRO A 419 23.28 7.90 14.45
C PRO A 419 22.80 7.15 13.21
N MET A 420 21.66 7.57 12.67
CA MET A 420 21.08 7.09 11.41
C MET A 420 20.79 8.29 10.49
N ARG A 421 21.08 8.14 9.21
CA ARG A 421 20.88 9.24 8.27
C ARG A 421 19.41 9.41 7.92
N ASN A 422 18.86 10.62 8.11
CA ASN A 422 17.48 10.98 7.83
C ASN A 422 16.46 9.99 8.46
N TYR A 423 16.76 9.54 9.67
CA TYR A 423 15.89 8.66 10.42
C TYR A 423 14.62 9.42 10.87
N SER A 424 13.47 8.86 10.58
CA SER A 424 12.21 9.33 11.12
C SER A 424 11.74 8.41 12.25
N GLU A 425 11.34 7.19 11.94
CA GLU A 425 10.78 6.23 12.89
C GLU A 425 10.82 4.79 12.33
N GLY A 426 10.14 3.85 12.99
CA GLY A 426 9.88 2.51 12.47
C GLY A 426 11.13 1.69 12.16
N PRO A 427 12.09 1.54 13.08
CA PRO A 427 13.25 0.70 12.81
C PRO A 427 12.86 -0.77 12.74
N TRP A 428 13.52 -1.52 11.87
CA TRP A 428 13.41 -2.97 11.79
C TRP A 428 14.79 -3.60 11.68
N LEU A 429 15.21 -4.25 12.75
CA LEU A 429 16.50 -4.92 12.84
C LEU A 429 16.42 -6.34 12.27
N PHE A 430 17.34 -6.70 11.38
CA PHE A 430 17.54 -8.08 10.96
C PHE A 430 18.99 -8.37 10.61
N LYS A 431 19.34 -9.67 10.52
CA LYS A 431 20.68 -10.13 10.19
C LYS A 431 20.68 -10.98 8.94
N ARG A 432 21.65 -10.76 8.05
CA ARG A 432 21.88 -11.59 6.86
C ARG A 432 23.35 -11.95 6.76
N GLY A 433 23.68 -13.20 7.01
CA GLY A 433 25.08 -13.63 7.15
C GLY A 433 25.74 -12.94 8.34
N LYS A 434 26.84 -12.23 8.10
CA LYS A 434 27.57 -11.49 9.15
C LYS A 434 27.12 -10.03 9.30
N ARG A 435 26.25 -9.55 8.40
CA ARG A 435 25.84 -8.13 8.35
C ARG A 435 24.50 -7.91 9.01
N TYR A 436 24.43 -6.87 9.81
CA TYR A 436 23.21 -6.33 10.43
C TYR A 436 22.63 -5.27 9.54
N TYR A 437 21.32 -5.20 9.50
CA TYR A 437 20.54 -4.20 8.76
C TYR A 437 19.54 -3.58 9.72
N ASN A 438 19.35 -2.27 9.58
CA ASN A 438 18.24 -1.54 10.14
C ASN A 438 17.51 -0.87 8.99
N VAL A 439 16.27 -1.30 8.73
CA VAL A 439 15.36 -0.67 7.76
C VAL A 439 14.44 0.23 8.54
N TYR A 440 14.21 1.44 8.07
CA TYR A 440 13.47 2.46 8.82
C TYR A 440 12.75 3.44 7.91
N ALA A 441 11.67 4.04 8.41
CA ALA A 441 11.04 5.18 7.79
C ALA A 441 12.00 6.38 7.86
N SER A 442 12.16 7.05 6.73
CA SER A 442 13.15 8.11 6.54
C SER A 442 12.48 9.36 6.02
N ASP A 443 12.71 10.47 6.68
CA ASP A 443 12.42 11.79 6.16
C ASP A 443 13.73 12.59 5.97
N ALA A 444 13.85 13.30 4.86
CA ALA A 444 14.83 14.38 4.81
C ALA A 444 14.19 15.58 5.54
N PRO A 445 14.97 16.49 6.16
CA PRO A 445 14.41 17.61 6.90
C PRO A 445 13.33 18.38 6.14
N GLY A 446 12.12 18.40 6.68
CA GLY A 446 10.97 19.05 6.08
C GLY A 446 10.31 18.31 4.91
N VAL A 447 10.61 17.02 4.75
CA VAL A 447 10.10 16.19 3.64
C VAL A 447 9.07 15.19 4.15
N GLN A 448 7.86 15.29 3.64
CA GLN A 448 6.76 14.33 3.78
C GLN A 448 6.26 13.96 2.37
N PRO A 449 5.80 12.75 2.11
CA PRO A 449 5.68 11.58 3.00
C PRO A 449 7.04 10.87 3.22
N GLU A 450 7.10 10.06 4.28
CA GLU A 450 8.26 9.22 4.61
C GLU A 450 8.55 8.21 3.50
N GLN A 451 9.84 7.93 3.29
CA GLN A 451 10.33 6.91 2.38
C GLN A 451 11.04 5.81 3.18
N MET A 452 11.09 4.60 2.65
CA MET A 452 11.80 3.53 3.32
C MET A 452 13.29 3.55 2.99
N ALA A 453 14.13 3.69 4.00
CA ALA A 453 15.58 3.66 3.88
C ALA A 453 16.19 2.54 4.73
N TYR A 454 17.49 2.32 4.61
CA TYR A 454 18.20 1.39 5.47
C TYR A 454 19.64 1.83 5.73
N SER A 455 20.15 1.35 6.86
CA SER A 455 21.55 1.34 7.19
C SER A 455 22.02 -0.09 7.48
N TYR A 456 23.31 -0.35 7.35
CA TYR A 456 23.90 -1.66 7.64
C TYR A 456 25.22 -1.53 8.43
N ALA A 457 25.59 -2.59 9.14
CA ALA A 457 26.81 -2.65 9.94
C ALA A 457 27.34 -4.08 10.04
N GLU A 458 28.65 -4.22 10.32
CA GLU A 458 29.27 -5.54 10.61
C GLU A 458 29.13 -5.92 12.10
N SER A 459 28.70 -5.01 12.94
CA SER A 459 28.36 -5.21 14.35
C SER A 459 27.02 -4.55 14.65
N ILE A 460 26.18 -5.17 15.48
CA ILE A 460 24.90 -4.60 15.93
C ILE A 460 25.13 -3.25 16.65
N GLN A 461 26.28 -3.05 17.20
CA GLN A 461 26.66 -1.79 17.87
C GLN A 461 27.13 -0.71 16.91
N GLY A 462 27.22 -0.99 15.60
CA GLY A 462 27.77 -0.08 14.58
C GLY A 462 29.29 -0.17 14.44
N PRO A 463 29.91 0.78 13.73
CA PRO A 463 29.23 1.93 13.12
C PRO A 463 28.28 1.53 11.99
N TRP A 464 27.17 2.26 11.89
CA TRP A 464 26.16 2.04 10.86
C TRP A 464 26.45 2.86 9.61
N THR A 465 26.41 2.22 8.45
CA THR A 465 26.60 2.84 7.13
C THR A 465 25.26 2.96 6.43
N TYR A 466 24.94 4.16 5.93
CA TYR A 466 23.74 4.38 5.13
C TYR A 466 23.80 3.59 3.82
N GLY A 467 22.81 2.76 3.57
CA GLY A 467 22.74 1.88 2.40
C GLY A 467 21.90 2.42 1.24
N GLY A 468 21.07 3.43 1.48
CA GLY A 468 20.16 4.00 0.48
C GLY A 468 18.69 3.75 0.79
N PHE A 469 17.85 3.89 -0.23
CA PHE A 469 16.42 3.64 -0.11
C PHE A 469 16.07 2.17 -0.43
N VAL A 470 15.13 1.63 0.32
CA VAL A 470 14.48 0.33 0.07
C VAL A 470 13.31 0.50 -0.91
N SER A 471 12.48 1.52 -0.68
CA SER A 471 11.34 1.84 -1.54
C SER A 471 11.00 3.33 -1.53
N THR A 472 10.07 3.74 -2.37
CA THR A 472 9.39 5.04 -2.27
C THR A 472 8.49 5.09 -1.03
N SER A 473 7.83 6.23 -0.82
CA SER A 473 6.72 6.39 0.12
C SER A 473 5.59 5.42 -0.19
N ALA A 474 4.78 5.10 0.82
CA ALA A 474 3.48 4.48 0.64
C ALA A 474 2.59 5.36 -0.26
N ASN A 475 1.66 4.74 -0.99
CA ASN A 475 0.65 5.51 -1.69
C ASN A 475 -0.39 5.97 -0.67
N HIS A 476 -0.82 7.22 -0.79
CA HIS A 476 -1.82 7.83 0.08
C HIS A 476 -1.57 7.54 1.57
N GLY A 477 -0.47 8.07 2.07
CA GLY A 477 -0.06 7.99 3.47
C GLY A 477 1.21 8.80 3.67
N PHE A 478 1.32 9.50 4.81
CA PHE A 478 2.54 10.21 5.16
C PHE A 478 3.53 9.34 5.95
N THR A 479 3.07 8.19 6.48
CA THR A 479 3.90 7.20 7.17
C THR A 479 4.10 5.95 6.32
N ILE A 480 5.21 5.25 6.57
CA ILE A 480 5.49 3.91 6.05
C ILE A 480 6.28 3.13 7.10
N HIS A 481 5.84 1.90 7.43
CA HIS A 481 6.46 1.10 8.50
C HIS A 481 6.93 -0.25 7.96
N PRO A 482 8.18 -0.68 8.24
CA PRO A 482 8.76 -1.89 7.66
C PRO A 482 8.59 -3.13 8.52
N SER A 483 8.56 -4.29 7.86
CA SER A 483 8.98 -5.56 8.41
C SER A 483 9.76 -6.32 7.34
N VAL A 484 10.84 -6.96 7.72
CA VAL A 484 11.67 -7.76 6.80
C VAL A 484 11.89 -9.14 7.39
N ILE A 485 11.46 -10.17 6.66
CA ILE A 485 11.63 -11.56 7.08
C ILE A 485 12.24 -12.42 5.98
N LYS A 486 12.86 -13.53 6.39
CA LYS A 486 13.22 -14.62 5.48
C LYS A 486 12.35 -15.83 5.77
N PHE A 487 11.61 -16.30 4.77
CA PHE A 487 10.74 -17.45 4.89
C PHE A 487 10.85 -18.36 3.66
N LYS A 488 11.00 -19.66 3.86
CA LYS A 488 11.15 -20.67 2.78
C LYS A 488 12.17 -20.28 1.70
N GLY A 489 13.29 -19.72 2.13
CA GLY A 489 14.39 -19.32 1.25
C GLY A 489 14.26 -17.98 0.56
N LYS A 490 13.09 -17.36 0.59
CA LYS A 490 12.83 -16.04 0.02
C LYS A 490 12.86 -14.96 1.11
N TRP A 491 13.26 -13.75 0.74
CA TRP A 491 13.14 -12.56 1.57
C TRP A 491 11.91 -11.76 1.18
N TYR A 492 11.25 -11.18 2.18
CA TYR A 492 10.04 -10.38 2.03
C TYR A 492 10.24 -9.03 2.69
N TYR A 493 9.78 -7.99 2.03
CA TYR A 493 9.62 -6.65 2.55
C TYR A 493 8.12 -6.41 2.72
N ILE A 494 7.71 -6.12 3.93
CA ILE A 494 6.33 -5.87 4.31
C ILE A 494 6.22 -4.40 4.73
N TYR A 495 5.13 -3.77 4.37
CA TYR A 495 4.87 -2.35 4.63
C TYR A 495 3.37 -2.12 4.75
N HIS A 496 2.94 -0.89 5.03
CA HIS A 496 1.54 -0.50 4.91
C HIS A 496 1.33 0.56 3.84
N ASP A 497 0.11 0.64 3.30
CA ASP A 497 -0.27 1.53 2.20
C ASP A 497 -1.71 2.01 2.43
N GLY A 498 -1.97 3.32 2.24
CA GLY A 498 -3.27 3.94 2.47
C GLY A 498 -4.19 3.95 1.25
N SER A 499 -3.78 3.39 0.11
CA SER A 499 -4.55 3.46 -1.14
C SER A 499 -5.63 2.39 -1.30
N TYR A 500 -5.66 1.39 -0.42
CA TYR A 500 -6.60 0.27 -0.52
C TYR A 500 -7.89 0.51 0.27
N SER A 501 -9.02 0.16 -0.35
CA SER A 501 -10.31 0.14 0.33
C SER A 501 -10.55 -1.19 1.03
N GLN A 502 -11.25 -1.16 2.16
CA GLN A 502 -11.65 -2.35 2.89
C GLN A 502 -13.17 -2.31 3.13
N ASN A 503 -13.87 -3.40 2.78
CA ASN A 503 -15.32 -3.52 2.98
C ASN A 503 -16.15 -2.35 2.42
N GLY A 504 -15.70 -1.78 1.28
CA GLY A 504 -16.37 -0.65 0.64
C GLY A 504 -16.04 0.71 1.24
N GLU A 505 -15.21 0.77 2.29
CA GLU A 505 -14.74 2.02 2.85
C GLU A 505 -13.37 2.41 2.29
N PRO A 506 -13.12 3.70 1.99
CA PRO A 506 -11.86 4.15 1.43
C PRO A 506 -10.72 4.05 2.44
N GLY A 507 -9.53 3.75 1.94
CA GLY A 507 -8.28 3.89 2.67
C GLY A 507 -7.93 5.36 2.96
N GLY A 508 -6.76 5.60 3.53
CA GLY A 508 -6.29 6.95 3.84
C GLY A 508 -5.06 6.94 4.74
N ASP A 509 -4.59 8.13 5.10
CA ASP A 509 -3.41 8.33 5.95
C ASP A 509 -3.46 7.55 7.27
N CYS A 510 -4.67 7.45 7.86
CA CYS A 510 -4.92 6.74 9.12
C CYS A 510 -5.84 5.52 8.93
N ARG A 511 -5.96 5.00 7.71
CA ARG A 511 -6.75 3.83 7.31
C ARG A 511 -5.93 3.00 6.32
N ARG A 512 -4.90 2.39 6.85
CA ARG A 512 -3.84 1.73 6.10
C ARG A 512 -4.15 0.25 5.85
N SER A 513 -3.42 -0.37 4.96
CA SER A 513 -3.53 -1.81 4.66
C SER A 513 -2.15 -2.42 4.47
N VAL A 514 -1.90 -3.56 5.10
CA VAL A 514 -0.61 -4.25 5.04
C VAL A 514 -0.39 -4.89 3.68
N CYS A 515 0.79 -4.63 3.11
CA CYS A 515 1.25 -5.05 1.81
C CYS A 515 2.59 -5.78 1.90
N ALA A 516 2.95 -6.57 0.90
CA ALA A 516 4.24 -7.24 0.84
C ALA A 516 4.79 -7.33 -0.59
N GLU A 517 6.13 -7.26 -0.69
CA GLU A 517 6.89 -7.45 -1.91
C GLU A 517 8.04 -8.44 -1.65
N TYR A 518 8.59 -9.03 -2.72
CA TYR A 518 9.83 -9.78 -2.60
C TYR A 518 11.03 -8.84 -2.43
N LEU A 519 11.89 -9.15 -1.46
CA LEU A 519 13.13 -8.43 -1.23
C LEU A 519 14.32 -9.18 -1.82
N SER A 520 15.22 -8.46 -2.47
CA SER A 520 16.45 -9.04 -3.02
C SER A 520 17.66 -8.17 -2.70
N PHE A 521 18.85 -8.78 -2.84
CA PHE A 521 20.12 -8.14 -2.51
C PHE A 521 21.07 -8.18 -3.71
N ASN A 522 21.91 -7.18 -3.82
CA ASN A 522 23.04 -7.16 -4.73
C ASN A 522 24.15 -8.12 -4.23
N ALA A 523 25.15 -8.37 -5.07
CA ALA A 523 26.27 -9.26 -4.72
C ALA A 523 27.10 -8.73 -3.53
N ASP A 524 27.17 -7.41 -3.36
CA ASP A 524 27.85 -6.75 -2.24
C ASP A 524 27.02 -6.73 -0.94
N GLY A 525 25.80 -7.28 -0.97
CA GLY A 525 24.87 -7.33 0.16
C GLY A 525 24.00 -6.11 0.33
N THR A 526 24.09 -5.08 -0.51
CA THR A 526 23.16 -3.97 -0.48
C THR A 526 21.76 -4.41 -0.91
N ILE A 527 20.73 -3.78 -0.33
CA ILE A 527 19.33 -4.05 -0.69
C ILE A 527 19.05 -3.47 -2.09
N ARG A 528 18.41 -4.25 -2.95
CA ARG A 528 17.87 -3.75 -4.22
C ARG A 528 16.60 -2.96 -3.95
N PHE A 529 16.46 -1.85 -4.65
CA PHE A 529 15.25 -1.03 -4.59
C PHE A 529 14.01 -1.85 -4.96
N VAL A 530 12.96 -1.72 -4.14
CA VAL A 530 11.70 -2.43 -4.27
C VAL A 530 10.62 -1.47 -4.77
N SER A 531 10.00 -1.80 -5.89
CA SER A 531 8.79 -1.11 -6.34
C SER A 531 7.59 -1.61 -5.55
N LEU A 532 6.82 -0.70 -4.98
CA LEU A 532 5.57 -1.03 -4.32
C LEU A 532 4.50 -1.26 -5.40
N THR A 533 3.84 -2.43 -5.37
CA THR A 533 2.95 -2.86 -6.44
C THR A 533 1.61 -3.35 -5.90
N GLN A 534 0.59 -3.35 -6.76
CA GLN A 534 -0.68 -4.02 -6.45
C GLN A 534 -0.53 -5.55 -6.56
N GLU A 535 0.33 -5.99 -7.45
CA GLU A 535 0.59 -7.40 -7.71
C GLU A 535 1.20 -8.11 -6.50
N GLY A 536 2.02 -7.40 -5.72
CA GLY A 536 2.59 -7.95 -4.50
C GLY A 536 3.30 -9.28 -4.71
N LEU A 537 2.93 -10.28 -3.95
CA LEU A 537 3.52 -11.61 -4.00
C LEU A 537 3.01 -12.49 -5.17
N SER A 538 1.96 -12.05 -5.89
CA SER A 538 1.43 -12.79 -7.03
C SER A 538 2.33 -12.77 -8.28
N GLN A 539 3.31 -11.88 -8.35
CA GLN A 539 4.19 -11.67 -9.52
C GLN A 539 5.07 -12.88 -9.90
N HIS A 540 5.17 -13.88 -9.03
CA HIS A 540 6.09 -15.02 -9.20
C HIS A 540 5.39 -16.39 -9.12
N LYS A 541 4.13 -16.45 -9.54
CA LYS A 541 3.45 -17.74 -9.73
C LYS A 541 3.77 -18.36 -11.08
#